data_806f2dbffe1ab37bcc4fa6754556aa41
#
_entry.id   806f2dbffe1ab37bcc4fa6754556aa41
#
_cell.length_a   1.000
_cell.length_b   1.000
_cell.length_c   1.000
_cell.angle_alpha   90.00
_cell.angle_beta   90.00
_cell.angle_gamma   90.00
#
_symmetry.space_group_name_H-M   'P 1'
#
loop_
_entity.id
_entity.type
_entity.pdbx_description
1 polymer ?
#
loop_
_entity_poly.entity_id
_entity_poly.type
_entity_poly.pdbx_seq_one_letter_code
_entity_poly.pdbx_strand_id
1 'polypeptide(L)'
;KLTIDGGVKKYDKSNGLNGERYRTVTELSDNTILVAGDSGMSFIKNDDSVYNMGPQMINGKVLCTLQADDKTIFAGTDGNGIEVIRDGVIVGNFGKDEGLSSEVILRMVEDSSGDGIFIVTSNSICYMDKIQNIRVLKNFPYYNNYDIVNGKDDMLFVLSSAGIFVVDEKKLLSGDDVEYRLLNNQSGLQNTITPNSWNYLDKNNNLYISTEDGVIVINLENYSSNIRSYRIQMKSIQVDDELIRVRRGEDIYINSGAHVLEMFPEIVNYSVNVPYVSIYLEGYDSEPRVMLQSEMNNIVY
;
A
#
# COMPACT_ATOMS: atom_id res chain seq x y z
N LYS A 1 -22.93 0.37 -17.05
CA LYS A 1 -23.68 0.46 -15.80
C LYS A 1 -24.49 -0.83 -15.62
N LEU A 2 -24.30 -1.48 -14.49
CA LEU A 2 -25.15 -2.60 -14.07
C LEU A 2 -26.22 -2.04 -13.13
N THR A 3 -27.46 -2.45 -13.33
CA THR A 3 -28.58 -2.10 -12.43
C THR A 3 -28.83 -3.26 -11.46
N ILE A 4 -29.48 -2.96 -10.32
CA ILE A 4 -29.74 -3.96 -9.25
C ILE A 4 -30.61 -5.13 -9.75
N ASP A 5 -31.49 -4.88 -10.74
CA ASP A 5 -32.32 -5.89 -11.42
C ASP A 5 -31.57 -6.71 -12.49
N GLY A 6 -30.24 -6.51 -12.62
CA GLY A 6 -29.39 -7.19 -13.58
C GLY A 6 -29.39 -6.59 -14.99
N GLY A 7 -30.03 -5.44 -15.19
CA GLY A 7 -29.96 -4.71 -16.44
C GLY A 7 -28.55 -4.20 -16.74
N VAL A 8 -28.17 -4.18 -18.02
CA VAL A 8 -26.88 -3.64 -18.48
C VAL A 8 -27.14 -2.46 -19.38
N LYS A 9 -26.62 -1.28 -19.00
CA LYS A 9 -26.59 -0.11 -19.87
C LYS A 9 -25.17 0.18 -20.28
N LYS A 10 -24.93 0.18 -21.60
CA LYS A 10 -23.65 0.54 -22.20
C LYS A 10 -23.63 2.04 -22.51
N TYR A 11 -22.52 2.68 -22.18
CA TYR A 11 -22.20 4.05 -22.61
C TYR A 11 -20.97 4.01 -23.51
N ASP A 12 -21.07 4.69 -24.63
CA ASP A 12 -19.99 4.86 -25.61
C ASP A 12 -20.16 6.18 -26.39
N LYS A 13 -19.43 6.40 -27.46
CA LYS A 13 -19.55 7.61 -28.27
C LYS A 13 -20.93 7.82 -28.85
N SER A 14 -21.71 6.76 -29.10
CA SER A 14 -23.04 6.86 -29.69
C SER A 14 -24.07 7.49 -28.73
N ASN A 15 -23.82 7.44 -27.44
CA ASN A 15 -24.63 8.07 -26.41
C ASN A 15 -23.91 9.18 -25.64
N GLY A 16 -22.92 9.79 -26.28
CA GLY A 16 -22.39 11.08 -25.90
C GLY A 16 -21.04 11.08 -25.19
N LEU A 17 -20.44 9.93 -24.92
CA LEU A 17 -19.08 9.92 -24.34
C LEU A 17 -18.04 10.45 -25.35
N ASN A 18 -17.05 11.21 -24.85
CA ASN A 18 -16.03 11.83 -25.69
C ASN A 18 -14.88 10.89 -26.13
N GLY A 19 -14.80 9.68 -25.58
CA GLY A 19 -13.68 8.75 -25.81
C GLY A 19 -14.10 7.30 -25.96
N GLU A 20 -13.08 6.44 -26.13
CA GLU A 20 -13.24 4.99 -26.20
C GLU A 20 -12.42 4.28 -25.14
N ARG A 21 -11.42 4.96 -24.56
CA ARG A 21 -10.53 4.44 -23.53
C ARG A 21 -10.65 5.27 -22.28
N TYR A 22 -11.27 4.68 -21.25
CA TYR A 22 -11.41 5.26 -19.94
C TYR A 22 -10.49 4.56 -18.97
N ARG A 23 -9.94 5.33 -18.04
CA ARG A 23 -8.96 4.86 -17.07
C ARG A 23 -9.50 4.91 -15.65
N THR A 24 -10.42 5.81 -15.39
CA THR A 24 -11.01 6.00 -14.07
C THR A 24 -12.50 6.26 -14.15
N VAL A 25 -13.19 5.83 -13.11
CA VAL A 25 -14.62 6.08 -12.88
C VAL A 25 -14.76 6.52 -11.43
N THR A 26 -15.39 7.68 -11.23
CA THR A 26 -15.63 8.25 -9.89
C THR A 26 -17.09 8.63 -9.77
N GLU A 27 -17.76 8.25 -8.70
CA GLU A 27 -19.07 8.74 -8.32
C GLU A 27 -18.90 10.05 -7.55
N LEU A 28 -19.51 11.11 -8.07
CA LEU A 28 -19.47 12.43 -7.45
C LEU A 28 -20.56 12.56 -6.36
N SER A 29 -20.41 13.52 -5.48
CA SER A 29 -21.31 13.75 -4.34
C SER A 29 -22.78 14.01 -4.71
N ASP A 30 -23.06 14.37 -5.97
CA ASP A 30 -24.40 14.55 -6.53
C ASP A 30 -24.91 13.31 -7.31
N ASN A 31 -24.24 12.16 -7.15
CA ASN A 31 -24.45 10.89 -7.87
C ASN A 31 -24.19 10.97 -9.38
N THR A 32 -23.55 12.02 -9.88
CA THR A 32 -23.03 12.05 -11.25
C THR A 32 -21.87 11.08 -11.37
N ILE A 33 -21.81 10.29 -12.42
CA ILE A 33 -20.68 9.40 -12.69
C ILE A 33 -19.71 10.12 -13.61
N LEU A 34 -18.53 10.41 -13.08
CA LEU A 34 -17.40 10.93 -13.84
C LEU A 34 -16.60 9.75 -14.42
N VAL A 35 -16.42 9.73 -15.73
CA VAL A 35 -15.51 8.81 -16.42
C VAL A 35 -14.42 9.62 -17.12
N ALA A 36 -13.16 9.24 -16.96
CA ALA A 36 -12.04 9.99 -17.50
C ALA A 36 -10.96 9.06 -18.09
N GLY A 37 -10.20 9.58 -19.05
CA GLY A 37 -9.18 8.80 -19.74
C GLY A 37 -8.46 9.56 -20.85
N ASP A 38 -8.16 8.87 -21.96
CA ASP A 38 -7.32 9.37 -23.04
C ASP A 38 -7.91 10.59 -23.79
N SER A 39 -9.22 10.81 -23.69
CA SER A 39 -9.95 11.88 -24.40
C SER A 39 -10.54 12.95 -23.47
N GLY A 40 -10.02 13.08 -22.25
CA GLY A 40 -10.53 14.00 -21.24
C GLY A 40 -11.58 13.33 -20.35
N MET A 41 -12.61 14.06 -19.95
CA MET A 41 -13.63 13.63 -18.99
C MET A 41 -15.04 13.70 -19.57
N SER A 42 -15.89 12.76 -19.17
CA SER A 42 -17.33 12.74 -19.43
C SER A 42 -18.09 12.55 -18.13
N PHE A 43 -19.21 13.23 -18.00
CA PHE A 43 -20.05 13.24 -16.82
C PHE A 43 -21.42 12.68 -17.21
N ILE A 44 -21.82 11.59 -16.58
CA ILE A 44 -23.09 10.91 -16.79
C ILE A 44 -24.00 11.24 -15.61
N LYS A 45 -25.05 12.01 -15.85
CA LYS A 45 -26.01 12.39 -14.82
C LYS A 45 -27.00 11.26 -14.50
N ASN A 46 -27.76 11.44 -13.44
CA ASN A 46 -28.78 10.47 -13.02
C ASN A 46 -29.90 10.26 -14.05
N ASP A 47 -30.18 11.25 -14.88
CA ASP A 47 -31.13 11.19 -16.00
C ASP A 47 -30.50 10.59 -17.27
N ASP A 48 -29.27 10.06 -17.15
CA ASP A 48 -28.47 9.50 -18.23
C ASP A 48 -28.01 10.52 -19.30
N SER A 49 -28.21 11.82 -19.07
CA SER A 49 -27.60 12.85 -19.91
C SER A 49 -26.08 12.90 -19.72
N VAL A 50 -25.36 13.18 -20.80
CA VAL A 50 -23.89 13.21 -20.81
C VAL A 50 -23.43 14.61 -21.19
N TYR A 51 -22.48 15.15 -20.43
CA TYR A 51 -21.73 16.32 -20.84
C TYR A 51 -20.21 16.04 -20.74
N ASN A 52 -19.42 16.78 -21.50
CA ASN A 52 -17.99 16.49 -21.66
C ASN A 52 -17.12 17.71 -21.39
N MET A 53 -15.97 17.44 -20.74
CA MET A 53 -14.78 18.29 -20.80
C MET A 53 -13.79 17.62 -21.76
N GLY A 54 -13.63 18.17 -22.95
CA GLY A 54 -12.79 17.57 -23.99
C GLY A 54 -11.29 17.78 -23.75
N PRO A 55 -10.45 17.14 -24.56
CA PRO A 55 -8.98 17.17 -24.41
C PRO A 55 -8.37 18.57 -24.63
N GLN A 56 -9.11 19.50 -25.21
CA GLN A 56 -8.71 20.91 -25.33
C GLN A 56 -8.81 21.68 -24.01
N MET A 57 -9.56 21.14 -23.05
CA MET A 57 -9.78 21.74 -21.75
C MET A 57 -8.89 21.09 -20.66
N ILE A 58 -8.36 19.90 -20.90
CA ILE A 58 -7.47 19.17 -19.99
C ILE A 58 -6.22 18.80 -20.78
N ASN A 59 -5.07 19.24 -20.27
CA ASN A 59 -3.81 18.87 -20.88
C ASN A 59 -3.42 17.44 -20.47
N GLY A 60 -3.38 16.54 -21.46
CA GLY A 60 -2.94 15.16 -21.25
C GLY A 60 -4.07 14.18 -20.96
N LYS A 61 -3.69 12.92 -20.77
CA LYS A 61 -4.58 11.84 -20.42
C LYS A 61 -4.87 11.89 -18.93
N VAL A 62 -6.11 11.70 -18.54
CA VAL A 62 -6.49 11.60 -17.12
C VAL A 62 -6.34 10.15 -16.67
N LEU A 63 -5.53 9.93 -15.64
CA LEU A 63 -5.27 8.60 -15.06
C LEU A 63 -6.13 8.32 -13.83
N CYS A 64 -6.41 9.34 -13.02
CA CYS A 64 -7.24 9.23 -11.82
C CYS A 64 -7.98 10.55 -11.56
N THR A 65 -9.07 10.47 -10.80
CA THR A 65 -9.84 11.63 -10.36
C THR A 65 -10.21 11.49 -8.89
N LEU A 66 -10.26 12.61 -8.19
CA LEU A 66 -10.72 12.72 -6.81
C LEU A 66 -11.60 13.95 -6.69
N GLN A 67 -12.74 13.85 -6.01
CA GLN A 67 -13.57 15.00 -5.64
C GLN A 67 -13.37 15.28 -4.15
N ALA A 68 -12.95 16.49 -3.81
CA ALA A 68 -12.89 16.95 -2.43
C ALA A 68 -14.27 17.42 -1.92
N ASP A 69 -14.39 17.61 -0.61
CA ASP A 69 -15.63 17.99 0.08
C ASP A 69 -16.27 19.29 -0.46
N ASP A 70 -15.44 20.26 -0.89
CA ASP A 70 -15.89 21.53 -1.51
C ASP A 70 -16.33 21.38 -2.97
N LYS A 71 -16.50 20.14 -3.46
CA LYS A 71 -16.81 19.76 -4.84
C LYS A 71 -15.73 20.07 -5.87
N THR A 72 -14.55 20.50 -5.45
CA THR A 72 -13.38 20.61 -6.33
C THR A 72 -13.03 19.23 -6.84
N ILE A 73 -12.81 19.08 -8.14
CA ILE A 73 -12.34 17.87 -8.77
C ILE A 73 -10.86 18.04 -9.07
N PHE A 74 -10.06 17.11 -8.56
CA PHE A 74 -8.66 16.95 -8.91
C PHE A 74 -8.55 15.88 -9.99
N ALA A 75 -7.95 16.20 -11.13
CA ALA A 75 -7.70 15.28 -12.23
C ALA A 75 -6.20 15.03 -12.36
N GLY A 76 -5.75 13.86 -11.95
CA GLY A 76 -4.37 13.42 -12.09
C GLY A 76 -4.09 12.95 -13.51
N THR A 77 -3.02 13.47 -14.12
CA THR A 77 -2.74 13.30 -15.54
C THR A 77 -1.49 12.47 -15.81
N ASP A 78 -1.32 12.06 -17.06
CA ASP A 78 -0.13 11.39 -17.62
C ASP A 78 0.85 12.46 -18.17
N GLY A 79 1.50 13.19 -17.25
CA GLY A 79 2.59 14.11 -17.60
C GLY A 79 2.29 15.61 -17.50
N ASN A 80 1.14 16.01 -16.95
CA ASN A 80 0.82 17.43 -16.68
C ASN A 80 0.39 17.67 -15.22
N GLY A 81 0.80 16.81 -14.29
CA GLY A 81 0.46 16.97 -12.89
C GLY A 81 -1.04 16.79 -12.59
N ILE A 82 -1.56 17.65 -11.71
CA ILE A 82 -2.95 17.62 -11.25
C ILE A 82 -3.67 18.88 -11.72
N GLU A 83 -4.68 18.72 -12.55
CA GLU A 83 -5.59 19.79 -12.94
C GLU A 83 -6.66 19.98 -11.85
N VAL A 84 -6.90 21.22 -11.47
CA VAL A 84 -7.89 21.61 -10.44
C VAL A 84 -9.13 22.16 -11.14
N ILE A 85 -10.28 21.53 -10.95
CA ILE A 85 -11.51 21.84 -11.66
C ILE A 85 -12.60 22.25 -10.66
N ARG A 86 -13.20 23.42 -10.90
CA ARG A 86 -14.38 23.92 -10.17
C ARG A 86 -15.43 24.37 -11.16
N ASP A 87 -16.68 24.00 -10.92
CA ASP A 87 -17.82 24.36 -11.77
C ASP A 87 -17.59 24.08 -13.28
N GLY A 88 -16.89 23.00 -13.58
CA GLY A 88 -16.58 22.59 -14.96
C GLY A 88 -15.48 23.41 -15.64
N VAL A 89 -14.73 24.22 -14.89
CA VAL A 89 -13.62 25.05 -15.41
C VAL A 89 -12.33 24.68 -14.70
N ILE A 90 -11.21 24.60 -15.43
CA ILE A 90 -9.89 24.46 -14.85
C ILE A 90 -9.49 25.81 -14.23
N VAL A 91 -9.24 25.78 -12.92
CA VAL A 91 -8.88 26.97 -12.13
C VAL A 91 -7.42 26.96 -11.68
N GLY A 92 -6.71 25.88 -11.87
CA GLY A 92 -5.29 25.74 -11.50
C GLY A 92 -4.70 24.40 -11.90
N ASN A 93 -3.40 24.29 -11.71
CA ASN A 93 -2.64 23.07 -11.93
C ASN A 93 -1.57 22.95 -10.84
N PHE A 94 -1.30 21.73 -10.39
CA PHE A 94 -0.15 21.41 -9.54
C PHE A 94 0.84 20.57 -10.33
N GLY A 95 2.04 21.07 -10.47
CA GLY A 95 3.15 20.41 -11.13
C GLY A 95 4.37 20.25 -10.20
N LYS A 96 5.53 20.11 -10.78
CA LYS A 96 6.80 20.01 -10.02
C LYS A 96 7.13 21.30 -9.27
N ASP A 97 6.77 22.44 -9.81
CA ASP A 97 7.02 23.74 -9.19
C ASP A 97 6.21 23.91 -7.90
N GLU A 98 5.06 23.23 -7.78
CA GLU A 98 4.22 23.20 -6.58
C GLU A 98 4.59 22.06 -5.61
N GLY A 99 5.62 21.26 -5.92
CA GLY A 99 6.19 20.27 -5.02
C GLY A 99 5.95 18.79 -5.38
N LEU A 100 5.33 18.50 -6.53
CA LEU A 100 5.23 17.13 -7.02
C LEU A 100 6.61 16.60 -7.44
N SER A 101 6.87 15.33 -7.13
CA SER A 101 8.08 14.64 -7.57
C SER A 101 8.04 14.24 -9.04
N SER A 102 6.85 14.03 -9.58
CA SER A 102 6.57 13.70 -10.99
C SER A 102 5.21 14.23 -11.38
N GLU A 103 5.06 14.58 -12.66
CA GLU A 103 3.80 15.05 -13.26
C GLU A 103 2.94 13.91 -13.81
N VAL A 104 3.36 12.66 -13.61
CA VAL A 104 2.54 11.47 -13.87
C VAL A 104 1.89 11.04 -12.56
N ILE A 105 0.57 11.21 -12.48
CA ILE A 105 -0.21 10.99 -11.26
C ILE A 105 -1.01 9.70 -11.41
N LEU A 106 -0.63 8.68 -10.65
CA LEU A 106 -1.24 7.35 -10.73
C LEU A 106 -2.51 7.23 -9.89
N ARG A 107 -2.51 7.85 -8.68
CA ARG A 107 -3.62 7.77 -7.73
C ARG A 107 -3.64 9.00 -6.82
N MET A 108 -4.82 9.36 -6.36
CA MET A 108 -5.05 10.34 -5.30
C MET A 108 -6.06 9.76 -4.32
N VAL A 109 -5.78 9.87 -3.02
CA VAL A 109 -6.62 9.34 -1.95
C VAL A 109 -6.60 10.33 -0.79
N GLU A 110 -7.76 10.71 -0.27
CA GLU A 110 -7.84 11.51 0.96
C GLU A 110 -7.21 10.73 2.13
N ASP A 111 -6.57 11.44 3.05
CA ASP A 111 -6.07 10.84 4.27
C ASP A 111 -7.22 10.44 5.21
N SER A 112 -6.91 9.72 6.30
CA SER A 112 -7.93 9.22 7.24
C SER A 112 -8.67 10.33 7.98
N SER A 113 -8.09 11.53 8.06
CA SER A 113 -8.68 12.70 8.73
C SER A 113 -9.54 13.58 7.78
N GLY A 114 -9.36 13.44 6.46
CA GLY A 114 -9.95 14.32 5.45
C GLY A 114 -9.27 15.69 5.36
N ASP A 115 -8.09 15.84 5.98
CA ASP A 115 -7.34 17.11 6.01
C ASP A 115 -6.26 17.20 4.92
N GLY A 116 -6.04 16.12 4.18
CA GLY A 116 -5.05 16.10 3.10
C GLY A 116 -5.26 14.98 2.10
N ILE A 117 -4.39 14.94 1.09
CA ILE A 117 -4.46 14.00 -0.02
C ILE A 117 -3.09 13.35 -0.23
N PHE A 118 -3.07 12.02 -0.19
CA PHE A 118 -1.95 11.25 -0.69
C PHE A 118 -1.97 11.22 -2.21
N ILE A 119 -0.83 11.49 -2.83
CA ILE A 119 -0.65 11.54 -4.27
C ILE A 119 0.42 10.53 -4.65
N VAL A 120 0.01 9.46 -5.30
CA VAL A 120 0.93 8.46 -5.85
C VAL A 120 1.36 8.92 -7.23
N THR A 121 2.64 9.21 -7.37
CA THR A 121 3.26 9.60 -8.63
C THR A 121 4.04 8.42 -9.23
N SER A 122 4.57 8.56 -10.42
CA SER A 122 5.38 7.52 -11.07
C SER A 122 6.71 7.23 -10.39
N ASN A 123 7.14 8.00 -9.40
CA ASN A 123 8.44 7.84 -8.74
C ASN A 123 8.45 8.03 -7.22
N SER A 124 7.33 8.40 -6.61
CA SER A 124 7.22 8.54 -5.15
C SER A 124 5.77 8.65 -4.70
N ILE A 125 5.59 8.84 -3.40
CA ILE A 125 4.35 9.32 -2.80
C ILE A 125 4.57 10.75 -2.33
N CYS A 126 3.65 11.64 -2.73
CA CYS A 126 3.56 13.00 -2.21
C CYS A 126 2.33 13.12 -1.30
N TYR A 127 2.33 14.15 -0.48
CA TYR A 127 1.19 14.52 0.37
C TYR A 127 0.88 16.01 0.18
N MET A 128 -0.38 16.31 -0.11
CA MET A 128 -0.90 17.67 -0.19
C MET A 128 -1.73 17.94 1.05
N ASP A 129 -1.38 18.96 1.82
CA ASP A 129 -2.11 19.35 3.00
C ASP A 129 -3.37 20.18 2.67
N LYS A 130 -4.16 20.51 3.70
CA LYS A 130 -5.42 21.27 3.59
C LYS A 130 -5.25 22.65 2.96
N ILE A 131 -4.08 23.27 3.08
CA ILE A 131 -3.75 24.56 2.47
C ILE A 131 -3.02 24.42 1.13
N GLN A 132 -3.06 23.21 0.56
CA GLN A 132 -2.54 22.84 -0.75
C GLN A 132 -1.01 22.92 -0.89
N ASN A 133 -0.24 22.81 0.22
CA ASN A 133 1.19 22.60 0.12
C ASN A 133 1.49 21.13 -0.17
N ILE A 134 2.31 20.90 -1.18
CA ILE A 134 2.70 19.55 -1.59
C ILE A 134 4.13 19.27 -1.11
N ARG A 135 4.33 18.09 -0.53
CA ARG A 135 5.65 17.58 -0.15
C ARG A 135 5.84 16.12 -0.52
N VAL A 136 7.06 15.75 -0.85
CA VAL A 136 7.43 14.35 -1.09
C VAL A 136 7.65 13.63 0.24
N LEU A 137 7.07 12.45 0.42
CA LEU A 137 7.30 11.57 1.57
C LEU A 137 8.58 10.77 1.35
N LYS A 138 9.73 11.36 1.72
CA LYS A 138 11.07 10.78 1.49
C LYS A 138 11.39 9.61 2.42
N ASN A 139 10.66 9.47 3.52
CA ASN A 139 10.80 8.43 4.53
C ASN A 139 10.08 7.12 4.17
N PHE A 140 9.49 7.04 2.97
CA PHE A 140 8.81 5.84 2.48
C PHE A 140 9.52 5.29 1.23
N PRO A 141 9.75 3.96 1.14
CA PRO A 141 10.46 3.37 0.01
C PRO A 141 9.63 3.40 -1.27
N TYR A 142 10.30 3.54 -2.41
CA TYR A 142 9.69 3.45 -3.73
C TYR A 142 9.93 2.06 -4.33
N TYR A 143 8.84 1.33 -4.58
CA TYR A 143 8.83 0.02 -5.26
C TYR A 143 7.73 -0.04 -6.32
N ASN A 144 7.72 0.94 -7.24
CA ASN A 144 6.61 1.12 -8.19
C ASN A 144 5.27 1.15 -7.44
N ASN A 145 5.17 2.02 -6.43
CA ASN A 145 3.94 2.22 -5.69
C ASN A 145 2.88 2.77 -6.64
N TYR A 146 1.68 2.19 -6.65
CA TYR A 146 0.65 2.56 -7.62
C TYR A 146 -0.74 2.79 -7.02
N ASP A 147 -0.96 2.40 -5.77
CA ASP A 147 -2.23 2.62 -5.08
C ASP A 147 -2.03 2.76 -3.57
N ILE A 148 -2.97 3.45 -2.92
CA ILE A 148 -3.03 3.62 -1.47
C ILE A 148 -4.46 3.38 -1.03
N VAL A 149 -4.63 2.69 0.10
CA VAL A 149 -5.93 2.41 0.70
C VAL A 149 -5.86 2.67 2.20
N ASN A 150 -6.79 3.46 2.71
CA ASN A 150 -6.94 3.69 4.15
C ASN A 150 -7.51 2.44 4.81
N GLY A 151 -6.89 2.01 5.88
CA GLY A 151 -7.35 0.93 6.74
C GLY A 151 -7.89 1.45 8.07
N LYS A 152 -8.07 0.54 9.02
CA LYS A 152 -8.48 0.84 10.38
C LYS A 152 -7.27 1.32 11.22
N ASP A 153 -7.55 2.05 12.29
CA ASP A 153 -6.56 2.48 13.30
C ASP A 153 -5.36 3.24 12.68
N ASP A 154 -5.63 4.18 11.78
CA ASP A 154 -4.64 4.99 11.06
C ASP A 154 -3.62 4.16 10.25
N MET A 155 -3.97 2.92 9.90
CA MET A 155 -3.13 2.09 9.05
C MET A 155 -3.35 2.42 7.58
N LEU A 156 -2.26 2.57 6.86
CA LEU A 156 -2.24 2.84 5.42
C LEU A 156 -1.67 1.63 4.68
N PHE A 157 -2.39 1.18 3.66
CA PHE A 157 -1.98 0.07 2.80
C PHE A 157 -1.50 0.63 1.46
N VAL A 158 -0.21 0.51 1.18
CA VAL A 158 0.39 0.98 -0.07
C VAL A 158 0.70 -0.20 -0.98
N LEU A 159 0.02 -0.25 -2.11
CA LEU A 159 0.18 -1.32 -3.09
C LEU A 159 1.35 -1.00 -4.02
N SER A 160 2.20 -1.98 -4.25
CA SER A 160 3.43 -1.85 -5.02
C SER A 160 3.77 -3.14 -5.77
N SER A 161 4.78 -3.10 -6.64
CA SER A 161 5.30 -4.31 -7.29
C SER A 161 5.98 -5.30 -6.33
N ALA A 162 6.37 -4.87 -5.13
CA ALA A 162 6.95 -5.73 -4.11
C ALA A 162 5.89 -6.43 -3.24
N GLY A 163 4.63 -6.02 -3.31
CA GLY A 163 3.52 -6.44 -2.46
C GLY A 163 2.79 -5.25 -1.84
N ILE A 164 2.24 -5.44 -0.65
CA ILE A 164 1.49 -4.40 0.06
C ILE A 164 2.28 -3.97 1.29
N PHE A 165 2.70 -2.72 1.32
CA PHE A 165 3.27 -2.12 2.52
C PHE A 165 2.14 -1.68 3.45
N VAL A 166 2.24 -2.03 4.72
CA VAL A 166 1.35 -1.56 5.76
C VAL A 166 2.14 -0.66 6.69
N VAL A 167 1.69 0.57 6.84
CA VAL A 167 2.39 1.63 7.58
C VAL A 167 1.41 2.43 8.43
N ASP A 168 1.88 2.97 9.55
CA ASP A 168 1.13 3.93 10.35
C ASP A 168 1.15 5.30 9.63
N GLU A 169 -0.03 5.83 9.32
CA GLU A 169 -0.21 7.08 8.57
C GLU A 169 0.41 8.27 9.29
N LYS A 170 0.23 8.38 10.62
CA LYS A 170 0.75 9.49 11.41
C LYS A 170 2.27 9.51 11.45
N LYS A 171 2.88 8.33 11.59
CA LYS A 171 4.34 8.18 11.51
C LYS A 171 4.87 8.49 10.12
N LEU A 172 4.16 8.06 9.07
CA LEU A 172 4.52 8.40 7.69
C LEU A 172 4.50 9.91 7.47
N LEU A 173 3.48 10.60 7.98
CA LEU A 173 3.31 12.04 7.84
C LEU A 173 4.24 12.86 8.75
N SER A 174 4.78 12.31 9.86
CA SER A 174 5.73 13.03 10.72
C SER A 174 7.06 13.33 10.02
N GLY A 175 7.43 12.53 9.03
CA GLY A 175 8.71 12.67 8.31
C GLY A 175 9.90 11.98 8.99
N ASP A 176 9.69 11.35 10.14
CA ASP A 176 10.67 10.52 10.82
C ASP A 176 10.85 9.17 10.11
N ASP A 177 11.84 8.38 10.51
CA ASP A 177 11.99 7.02 10.02
C ASP A 177 10.73 6.20 10.33
N VAL A 178 10.15 5.61 9.31
CA VAL A 178 8.91 4.87 9.41
C VAL A 178 9.14 3.38 9.31
N GLU A 179 8.61 2.66 10.29
CA GLU A 179 8.53 1.21 10.24
C GLU A 179 7.34 0.77 9.40
N TYR A 180 7.53 -0.17 8.52
CA TYR A 180 6.48 -0.75 7.70
C TYR A 180 6.53 -2.28 7.71
N ARG A 181 5.41 -2.90 7.45
CA ARG A 181 5.32 -4.34 7.19
C ARG A 181 5.06 -4.57 5.71
N LEU A 182 5.79 -5.48 5.08
CA LEU A 182 5.55 -5.89 3.71
C LEU A 182 4.75 -7.21 3.70
N LEU A 183 3.56 -7.17 3.11
CA LEU A 183 2.76 -8.35 2.80
C LEU A 183 3.09 -8.79 1.37
N ASN A 184 3.66 -9.97 1.24
CA ASN A 184 4.06 -10.60 -0.02
C ASN A 184 3.87 -12.13 0.06
N ASN A 185 4.44 -12.88 -0.84
CA ASN A 185 4.35 -14.35 -0.85
C ASN A 185 4.82 -14.99 0.46
N GLN A 186 5.84 -14.43 1.10
CA GLN A 186 6.35 -14.92 2.39
C GLN A 186 5.39 -14.64 3.55
N SER A 187 4.52 -13.65 3.41
CA SER A 187 3.49 -13.29 4.39
C SER A 187 2.11 -13.89 4.07
N GLY A 188 2.01 -14.77 3.06
CA GLY A 188 0.76 -15.42 2.67
C GLY A 188 -0.04 -14.74 1.56
N LEU A 189 0.51 -13.71 0.92
CA LEU A 189 -0.05 -13.14 -0.30
C LEU A 189 0.36 -14.04 -1.48
N GLN A 190 -0.47 -15.03 -1.81
CA GLN A 190 -0.08 -16.14 -2.69
C GLN A 190 0.20 -15.76 -4.13
N ASN A 191 -0.44 -14.70 -4.64
CA ASN A 191 -0.37 -14.33 -6.05
C ASN A 191 0.33 -12.98 -6.25
N THR A 192 0.99 -12.82 -7.39
CA THR A 192 1.58 -11.56 -7.79
C THR A 192 0.50 -10.52 -8.07
N ILE A 193 0.60 -9.38 -7.43
CA ILE A 193 -0.32 -8.25 -7.65
C ILE A 193 -0.07 -7.67 -9.05
N THR A 194 -1.14 -7.41 -9.80
CA THR A 194 -1.05 -6.73 -11.09
C THR A 194 -0.74 -5.25 -10.89
N PRO A 195 0.45 -4.76 -11.28
CA PRO A 195 0.78 -3.35 -11.11
C PRO A 195 -0.14 -2.43 -11.89
N ASN A 196 -0.34 -1.22 -11.38
CA ASN A 196 -1.17 -0.18 -12.00
C ASN A 196 -2.63 -0.59 -12.25
N SER A 197 -3.10 -1.64 -11.58
CA SER A 197 -4.50 -2.02 -11.61
C SER A 197 -5.35 -1.11 -10.72
N TRP A 198 -6.66 -1.09 -10.97
CA TRP A 198 -7.61 -0.54 -10.04
C TRP A 198 -7.99 -1.59 -9.00
N ASN A 199 -7.91 -1.19 -7.73
CA ASN A 199 -8.34 -1.97 -6.59
C ASN A 199 -9.64 -1.36 -6.06
N TYR A 200 -10.41 -2.13 -5.33
CA TYR A 200 -11.70 -1.69 -4.82
C TYR A 200 -11.84 -2.04 -3.33
N LEU A 201 -12.15 -1.04 -2.52
CA LEU A 201 -12.50 -1.21 -1.12
C LEU A 201 -14.02 -1.14 -0.99
N ASP A 202 -14.65 -2.21 -0.50
CA ASP A 202 -16.09 -2.21 -0.25
C ASP A 202 -16.43 -1.59 1.13
N LYS A 203 -17.72 -1.37 1.36
CA LYS A 203 -18.24 -0.81 2.62
C LYS A 203 -18.05 -1.71 3.85
N ASN A 204 -17.64 -2.96 3.67
CA ASN A 204 -17.31 -3.90 4.73
C ASN A 204 -15.79 -4.01 4.95
N ASN A 205 -15.01 -3.05 4.40
CA ASN A 205 -13.56 -3.01 4.43
C ASN A 205 -12.88 -4.26 3.82
N ASN A 206 -13.53 -4.87 2.82
CA ASN A 206 -12.89 -5.86 1.98
C ASN A 206 -12.18 -5.15 0.82
N LEU A 207 -10.87 -5.28 0.76
CA LEU A 207 -10.03 -4.78 -0.33
C LEU A 207 -9.88 -5.87 -1.39
N TYR A 208 -10.41 -5.61 -2.58
CA TYR A 208 -10.31 -6.46 -3.76
C TYR A 208 -9.11 -6.02 -4.59
N ILE A 209 -8.17 -6.92 -4.80
CA ILE A 209 -6.90 -6.65 -5.48
C ILE A 209 -6.80 -7.54 -6.71
N SER A 210 -6.52 -6.93 -7.87
CA SER A 210 -6.25 -7.67 -9.09
C SER A 210 -4.89 -8.34 -9.03
N THR A 211 -4.83 -9.61 -9.41
CA THR A 211 -3.60 -10.39 -9.50
C THR A 211 -3.49 -11.08 -10.86
N GLU A 212 -2.35 -11.68 -11.17
CA GLU A 212 -2.14 -12.40 -12.42
C GLU A 212 -3.10 -13.59 -12.59
N ASP A 213 -3.51 -14.22 -11.47
CA ASP A 213 -4.35 -15.43 -11.47
C ASP A 213 -5.81 -15.17 -11.05
N GLY A 214 -6.20 -13.90 -10.86
CA GLY A 214 -7.57 -13.56 -10.46
C GLY A 214 -7.66 -12.38 -9.51
N VAL A 215 -8.52 -12.49 -8.49
CA VAL A 215 -8.75 -11.43 -7.50
C VAL A 215 -8.48 -11.98 -6.10
N ILE A 216 -7.64 -11.29 -5.35
CA ILE A 216 -7.46 -11.52 -3.91
C ILE A 216 -8.39 -10.58 -3.15
N VAL A 217 -8.95 -11.07 -2.06
CA VAL A 217 -9.74 -10.28 -1.13
C VAL A 217 -9.07 -10.27 0.23
N ILE A 218 -8.78 -9.07 0.74
CA ILE A 218 -8.23 -8.86 2.07
C ILE A 218 -9.25 -8.05 2.88
N ASN A 219 -9.68 -8.61 4.00
CA ASN A 219 -10.52 -7.85 4.94
C ASN A 219 -9.64 -7.01 5.86
N LEU A 220 -9.68 -5.68 5.69
CA LEU A 220 -8.84 -4.74 6.44
C LEU A 220 -9.24 -4.61 7.91
N GLU A 221 -10.51 -4.88 8.27
CA GLU A 221 -10.97 -4.91 9.66
C GLU A 221 -10.28 -6.01 10.48
N ASN A 222 -9.96 -7.12 9.84
CA ASN A 222 -9.30 -8.25 10.47
C ASN A 222 -7.77 -8.13 10.47
N TYR A 223 -7.23 -7.12 9.82
CA TYR A 223 -5.80 -6.87 9.89
C TYR A 223 -5.42 -6.39 11.29
N SER A 224 -4.44 -7.04 11.88
CA SER A 224 -3.91 -6.66 13.19
C SER A 224 -2.42 -6.40 13.07
N SER A 225 -2.00 -5.21 13.48
CA SER A 225 -0.59 -4.85 13.64
C SER A 225 0.02 -5.48 14.90
N ASN A 226 -0.79 -6.14 15.74
CA ASN A 226 -0.32 -6.75 16.97
C ASN A 226 0.80 -7.75 16.68
N ILE A 227 1.96 -7.46 17.21
CA ILE A 227 3.10 -8.37 17.25
C ILE A 227 2.66 -9.57 18.09
N ARG A 228 2.43 -10.71 17.45
CA ARG A 228 2.21 -11.95 18.18
C ARG A 228 3.51 -12.27 18.89
N SER A 229 3.43 -12.53 20.19
CA SER A 229 4.58 -13.03 20.93
C SER A 229 4.96 -14.42 20.40
N TYR A 230 6.14 -14.55 19.87
CA TYR A 230 6.68 -15.85 19.49
C TYR A 230 7.16 -16.57 20.72
N ARG A 231 6.94 -17.89 20.76
CA ARG A 231 7.51 -18.71 21.81
C ARG A 231 8.86 -19.22 21.33
N ILE A 232 9.92 -18.79 22.00
CA ILE A 232 11.28 -19.26 21.75
C ILE A 232 11.64 -20.22 22.88
N GLN A 233 12.18 -21.36 22.52
CA GLN A 233 12.72 -22.33 23.47
C GLN A 233 14.03 -22.93 22.93
N MET A 234 14.94 -23.24 23.84
CA MET A 234 16.14 -24.02 23.52
C MET A 234 15.80 -25.50 23.66
N LYS A 235 15.87 -26.24 22.56
CA LYS A 235 15.55 -27.69 22.55
C LYS A 235 16.65 -28.50 23.15
N SER A 236 17.88 -28.24 22.75
CA SER A 236 19.11 -28.91 23.23
C SER A 236 20.31 -28.04 22.95
N ILE A 237 21.39 -28.37 23.63
CA ILE A 237 22.74 -27.84 23.43
C ILE A 237 23.67 -29.02 23.26
N GLN A 238 24.57 -28.95 22.32
CA GLN A 238 25.65 -29.91 22.16
C GLN A 238 26.99 -29.23 22.49
N VAL A 239 27.74 -29.80 23.40
CA VAL A 239 29.06 -29.33 23.76
C VAL A 239 30.05 -30.40 23.33
N ASP A 240 30.89 -30.08 22.36
CA ASP A 240 31.72 -31.04 21.64
C ASP A 240 30.87 -32.22 21.12
N ASP A 241 30.98 -33.41 21.69
CA ASP A 241 30.22 -34.61 21.32
C ASP A 241 29.09 -34.95 22.31
N GLU A 242 28.89 -34.14 23.34
CA GLU A 242 27.88 -34.40 24.39
C GLU A 242 26.62 -33.59 24.18
N LEU A 243 25.46 -34.26 24.00
CA LEU A 243 24.16 -33.64 23.85
C LEU A 243 23.49 -33.42 25.22
N ILE A 244 23.26 -32.17 25.58
CA ILE A 244 22.62 -31.74 26.80
C ILE A 244 21.19 -31.31 26.51
N ARG A 245 20.21 -31.97 27.17
CA ARG A 245 18.80 -31.52 27.07
C ARG A 245 18.56 -30.34 28.00
N VAL A 246 18.01 -29.26 27.41
CA VAL A 246 17.69 -28.04 28.16
C VAL A 246 16.36 -28.21 28.87
N ARG A 247 16.31 -27.93 30.18
CA ARG A 247 15.10 -27.88 30.98
C ARG A 247 14.84 -26.45 31.44
N ARG A 248 13.57 -26.07 31.46
CA ARG A 248 13.19 -24.72 31.86
C ARG A 248 13.55 -24.43 33.31
N GLY A 249 14.36 -23.36 33.53
CA GLY A 249 14.76 -22.89 34.85
C GLY A 249 15.99 -23.63 35.43
N GLU A 250 16.66 -24.49 34.66
CA GLU A 250 17.90 -25.09 35.05
C GLU A 250 19.07 -24.35 34.36
N ASP A 251 20.13 -24.05 35.14
CA ASP A 251 21.37 -23.52 34.63
C ASP A 251 22.18 -24.62 33.98
N ILE A 252 22.84 -24.36 32.88
CA ILE A 252 23.72 -25.30 32.20
C ILE A 252 25.14 -24.80 32.38
N TYR A 253 25.99 -25.66 32.95
CA TYR A 253 27.39 -25.37 33.14
C TYR A 253 28.21 -26.06 32.07
N ILE A 254 28.99 -25.26 31.34
CA ILE A 254 29.88 -25.73 30.28
C ILE A 254 31.30 -25.64 30.79
N ASN A 255 32.07 -26.73 30.62
CA ASN A 255 33.46 -26.75 31.02
C ASN A 255 34.30 -25.74 30.21
N SER A 256 35.26 -25.10 30.90
CA SER A 256 36.15 -24.12 30.25
C SER A 256 37.07 -24.71 29.16
N GLY A 257 37.10 -26.03 29.02
CA GLY A 257 37.85 -26.74 27.98
C GLY A 257 37.00 -27.17 26.76
N ALA A 258 35.75 -26.76 26.71
CA ALA A 258 34.90 -27.01 25.53
C ALA A 258 35.42 -26.25 24.29
N HIS A 259 35.36 -26.87 23.13
CA HIS A 259 35.88 -26.33 21.88
C HIS A 259 34.76 -25.92 20.92
N VAL A 260 33.61 -26.60 20.98
CA VAL A 260 32.46 -26.34 20.11
C VAL A 260 31.19 -26.34 20.95
N LEU A 261 30.43 -25.26 20.82
CA LEU A 261 29.08 -25.12 21.38
C LEU A 261 28.07 -25.03 20.25
N GLU A 262 27.20 -26.03 20.16
CA GLU A 262 26.11 -26.02 19.17
C GLU A 262 24.78 -25.96 19.90
N MET A 263 23.97 -24.96 19.57
CA MET A 263 22.66 -24.72 20.17
C MET A 263 21.55 -24.97 19.15
N PHE A 264 20.49 -25.61 19.60
CA PHE A 264 19.32 -25.96 18.78
C PHE A 264 18.09 -25.19 19.28
N PRO A 265 17.93 -23.91 18.93
CA PRO A 265 16.75 -23.15 19.27
C PRO A 265 15.54 -23.61 18.45
N GLU A 266 14.36 -23.51 19.04
CA GLU A 266 13.09 -23.76 18.39
C GLU A 266 12.19 -22.54 18.58
N ILE A 267 11.68 -21.99 17.47
CA ILE A 267 10.73 -20.88 17.49
C ILE A 267 9.38 -21.41 17.01
N VAL A 268 8.41 -21.42 17.94
CA VAL A 268 7.05 -21.81 17.61
C VAL A 268 6.32 -20.61 17.02
N ASN A 269 6.11 -20.67 15.72
CA ASN A 269 5.43 -19.64 14.93
C ASN A 269 4.27 -20.26 14.16
N TYR A 270 3.05 -19.94 14.55
CA TYR A 270 1.81 -20.36 13.86
C TYR A 270 1.24 -19.24 12.98
N SER A 271 2.01 -18.19 12.73
CA SER A 271 1.60 -17.11 11.84
C SER A 271 2.22 -17.29 10.45
N VAL A 272 1.64 -16.63 9.47
CA VAL A 272 2.21 -16.55 8.11
C VAL A 272 3.43 -15.61 8.03
N ASN A 273 3.70 -14.86 9.10
CA ASN A 273 4.84 -13.95 9.13
C ASN A 273 6.12 -14.72 9.49
N VAL A 274 7.18 -14.45 8.77
CA VAL A 274 8.52 -14.96 9.07
C VAL A 274 9.30 -13.85 9.77
N PRO A 275 9.53 -13.96 11.11
CA PRO A 275 10.24 -12.92 11.84
C PRO A 275 11.73 -12.98 11.56
N TYR A 276 12.41 -11.85 11.79
CA TYR A 276 13.85 -11.83 11.92
C TYR A 276 14.25 -12.31 13.31
N VAL A 277 15.33 -13.06 13.38
CA VAL A 277 15.95 -13.54 14.60
C VAL A 277 17.29 -12.85 14.77
N SER A 278 17.49 -12.25 15.93
CA SER A 278 18.79 -11.68 16.34
C SER A 278 19.46 -12.62 17.34
N ILE A 279 20.68 -13.02 17.03
CA ILE A 279 21.49 -13.94 17.83
C ILE A 279 22.72 -13.20 18.31
N TYR A 280 22.97 -13.24 19.61
CA TYR A 280 24.12 -12.57 20.22
C TYR A 280 24.59 -13.35 21.43
N LEU A 281 25.85 -13.76 21.45
CA LEU A 281 26.51 -14.37 22.61
C LEU A 281 27.34 -13.29 23.31
N GLU A 282 26.89 -12.88 24.49
CA GLU A 282 27.57 -11.87 25.29
C GLU A 282 28.97 -12.31 25.67
N GLY A 283 29.93 -11.41 25.44
CA GLY A 283 31.34 -11.67 25.69
C GLY A 283 32.10 -12.43 24.59
N TYR A 284 31.39 -12.85 23.54
CA TYR A 284 31.99 -13.53 22.38
C TYR A 284 31.73 -12.76 21.07
N ASP A 285 30.46 -12.46 20.76
CA ASP A 285 30.11 -11.73 19.55
C ASP A 285 30.37 -10.23 19.70
N SER A 286 30.94 -9.59 18.66
CA SER A 286 31.11 -8.14 18.59
C SER A 286 29.81 -7.42 18.22
N GLU A 287 29.01 -8.07 17.37
CA GLU A 287 27.71 -7.56 16.87
C GLU A 287 26.69 -8.70 16.77
N PRO A 288 25.38 -8.40 16.91
CA PRO A 288 24.33 -9.40 16.71
C PRO A 288 24.30 -9.92 15.27
N ARG A 289 24.14 -11.22 15.10
CA ARG A 289 23.84 -11.85 13.81
C ARG A 289 22.32 -11.81 13.59
N VAL A 290 21.85 -11.18 12.50
CA VAL A 290 20.43 -11.07 12.17
C VAL A 290 20.12 -11.87 10.90
N MET A 291 19.10 -12.72 10.95
CA MET A 291 18.66 -13.56 9.84
C MET A 291 17.15 -13.81 9.89
N LEU A 292 16.57 -14.27 8.79
CA LEU A 292 15.18 -14.75 8.80
C LEU A 292 15.04 -16.03 9.63
N GLN A 293 13.93 -16.19 10.34
CA GLN A 293 13.64 -17.42 11.08
C GLN A 293 13.75 -18.68 10.20
N SER A 294 13.33 -18.58 8.93
CA SER A 294 13.37 -19.67 7.95
C SER A 294 14.80 -20.09 7.57
N GLU A 295 15.76 -19.22 7.79
CA GLU A 295 17.19 -19.44 7.50
C GLU A 295 17.95 -19.90 8.75
N MET A 296 17.31 -19.83 9.91
CA MET A 296 17.91 -20.21 11.18
C MET A 296 18.02 -21.72 11.28
N ASN A 297 19.26 -22.18 11.32
CA ASN A 297 19.62 -23.55 11.67
C ASN A 297 20.12 -23.59 13.12
N ASN A 298 20.92 -24.60 13.45
CA ASN A 298 21.72 -24.62 14.68
C ASN A 298 22.67 -23.40 14.76
N ILE A 299 22.86 -22.93 15.97
CA ILE A 299 23.81 -21.83 16.27
C ILE A 299 25.11 -22.47 16.78
N VAL A 300 26.20 -22.16 16.11
CA VAL A 300 27.52 -22.73 16.44
C VAL A 300 28.46 -21.62 16.90
N TYR A 301 29.14 -21.88 18.00
CA TYR A 301 30.21 -21.08 18.58
C TYR A 301 31.46 -21.91 18.84
#